data_dda8b005e0985d24bc97423fe4bc40df
#
_entry.id   dda8b005e0985d24bc97423fe4bc40df
#
_cell.length_a   1.000
_cell.length_b   1.000
_cell.length_c   1.000
_cell.angle_alpha   90.00
_cell.angle_beta   90.00
_cell.angle_gamma   90.00
#
_symmetry.space_group_name_H-M   'P 1'
#
loop_
_entity.id
_entity.type
_entity.pdbx_description
1 polymer ?
#
loop_
_entity_poly.entity_id
_entity_poly.type
_entity_poly.pdbx_seq_one_letter_code
_entity_poly.pdbx_strand_id
1 'polypeptide(L)'
;RTKTIQEDKVSGFCPGCMHSTVVKLIGEALEEMNLVEKAVMVTGIGCCGLHMDYIAYDTITAPHGRACAVATGMKRSNPDTLYFTYQGDGDFASIGLAESVSAANRGENITVIFINNGIYGMTGGQMAPTTLVGMKASTAPKGRIPEEHGYPMHMCEILDKLTAPAYLVRTSCNTPQNVIKTKNAIKKAFQNQIDG
;
A
#
# COMPACT_ATOMS: atom_id res chain seq x y z
N ARG A 1 -8.37 -21.05 5.18
CA ARG A 1 -8.38 -20.09 4.05
C ARG A 1 -9.30 -18.95 4.40
N THR A 2 -8.89 -17.71 4.13
CA THR A 2 -9.72 -16.53 4.38
C THR A 2 -10.93 -16.51 3.43
N LYS A 3 -12.09 -16.12 3.92
CA LYS A 3 -13.33 -15.96 3.15
C LYS A 3 -13.31 -14.69 2.27
N THR A 4 -12.41 -13.77 2.57
CA THR A 4 -12.23 -12.52 1.82
C THR A 4 -11.53 -12.71 0.49
N ILE A 5 -11.08 -13.92 0.16
CA ILE A 5 -10.52 -14.29 -1.16
C ILE A 5 -11.49 -15.23 -1.86
N GLN A 6 -11.97 -14.85 -3.05
CA GLN A 6 -12.88 -15.67 -3.87
C GLN A 6 -12.14 -16.93 -4.35
N GLU A 7 -12.78 -18.09 -4.20
CA GLU A 7 -12.13 -19.39 -4.44
C GLU A 7 -11.98 -19.72 -5.92
N ASP A 8 -12.90 -19.24 -6.73
CA ASP A 8 -13.00 -19.48 -8.18
C ASP A 8 -12.18 -18.48 -9.02
N LYS A 9 -11.52 -17.52 -8.36
CA LYS A 9 -10.74 -16.48 -9.04
C LYS A 9 -9.23 -16.68 -8.90
N VAL A 10 -8.53 -16.36 -9.96
CA VAL A 10 -7.06 -16.36 -10.00
C VAL A 10 -6.55 -14.94 -9.77
N SER A 11 -5.55 -14.82 -8.91
CA SER A 11 -4.89 -13.54 -8.69
C SER A 11 -4.24 -13.00 -9.96
N GLY A 12 -4.43 -11.72 -10.25
CA GLY A 12 -3.77 -11.01 -11.35
C GLY A 12 -2.29 -10.70 -11.09
N PHE A 13 -1.76 -10.99 -9.91
CA PHE A 13 -0.36 -10.72 -9.56
C PHE A 13 0.58 -11.78 -10.13
N CYS A 14 1.83 -11.38 -10.42
CA CYS A 14 2.85 -12.29 -10.88
C CYS A 14 3.20 -13.36 -9.82
N PRO A 15 3.51 -14.61 -10.24
CA PRO A 15 3.99 -15.64 -9.33
C PRO A 15 5.22 -15.17 -8.52
N GLY A 16 5.19 -15.36 -7.20
CA GLY A 16 6.25 -14.90 -6.30
C GLY A 16 6.22 -13.42 -5.94
N CYS A 17 5.33 -12.63 -6.53
CA CYS A 17 5.11 -11.25 -6.12
C CYS A 17 4.40 -11.19 -4.76
N MET A 18 4.93 -10.40 -3.83
CA MET A 18 4.36 -10.30 -2.48
C MET A 18 3.04 -9.53 -2.41
N HIS A 19 2.58 -8.89 -3.48
CA HIS A 19 1.25 -8.27 -3.53
C HIS A 19 0.14 -9.27 -3.15
N SER A 20 0.16 -10.49 -3.73
CA SER A 20 -0.83 -11.53 -3.42
C SER A 20 -0.81 -11.93 -1.94
N THR A 21 0.39 -12.02 -1.35
CA THR A 21 0.56 -12.31 0.07
C THR A 21 -0.02 -11.19 0.93
N VAL A 22 0.31 -9.93 0.64
CA VAL A 22 -0.15 -8.79 1.44
C VAL A 22 -1.66 -8.62 1.34
N VAL A 23 -2.26 -8.72 0.16
CA VAL A 23 -3.72 -8.64 -0.01
C VAL A 23 -4.44 -9.74 0.78
N LYS A 24 -3.88 -10.96 0.80
CA LYS A 24 -4.38 -12.05 1.66
C LYS A 24 -4.28 -11.69 3.14
N LEU A 25 -3.14 -11.13 3.60
CA LEU A 25 -2.96 -10.73 5.00
C LEU A 25 -3.92 -9.62 5.42
N ILE A 26 -4.25 -8.69 4.51
CA ILE A 26 -5.29 -7.69 4.72
C ILE A 26 -6.65 -8.37 4.97
N GLY A 27 -7.03 -9.28 4.09
CA GLY A 27 -8.28 -10.02 4.23
C GLY A 27 -8.36 -10.82 5.52
N GLU A 28 -7.28 -11.54 5.89
CA GLU A 28 -7.19 -12.24 7.17
C GLU A 28 -7.31 -11.28 8.38
N ALA A 29 -6.66 -10.12 8.31
CA ALA A 29 -6.73 -9.11 9.38
C ALA A 29 -8.16 -8.57 9.54
N LEU A 30 -8.85 -8.25 8.43
CA LEU A 30 -10.23 -7.79 8.45
C LEU A 30 -11.19 -8.86 9.04
N GLU A 31 -11.02 -10.13 8.67
CA GLU A 31 -11.81 -11.24 9.25
C GLU A 31 -11.57 -11.39 10.75
N GLU A 32 -10.32 -11.49 11.17
CA GLU A 32 -9.94 -11.68 12.57
C GLU A 32 -10.38 -10.52 13.48
N MET A 33 -10.56 -9.33 12.92
CA MET A 33 -11.03 -8.13 13.63
C MET A 33 -12.54 -7.87 13.46
N ASN A 34 -13.27 -8.71 12.70
CA ASN A 34 -14.68 -8.54 12.36
C ASN A 34 -14.97 -7.19 11.65
N LEU A 35 -14.09 -6.79 10.73
CA LEU A 35 -14.15 -5.51 10.02
C LEU A 35 -14.51 -5.62 8.54
N VAL A 36 -14.76 -6.82 8.00
CA VAL A 36 -15.00 -7.04 6.56
C VAL A 36 -16.12 -6.12 6.04
N GLU A 37 -17.26 -6.05 6.73
CA GLU A 37 -18.42 -5.25 6.35
C GLU A 37 -18.30 -3.75 6.71
N LYS A 38 -17.21 -3.36 7.36
CA LYS A 38 -16.98 -1.98 7.84
C LYS A 38 -15.75 -1.33 7.23
N ALA A 39 -15.09 -2.02 6.31
CA ALA A 39 -13.85 -1.58 5.71
C ALA A 39 -13.99 -1.33 4.22
N VAL A 40 -13.38 -0.26 3.75
CA VAL A 40 -13.29 0.07 2.32
C VAL A 40 -11.83 0.30 1.96
N MET A 41 -11.32 -0.48 1.02
CA MET A 41 -10.00 -0.29 0.46
C MET A 41 -10.02 0.74 -0.67
N VAL A 42 -9.23 1.80 -0.53
CA VAL A 42 -9.01 2.78 -1.61
C VAL A 42 -7.73 2.41 -2.33
N THR A 43 -7.84 1.84 -3.52
CA THR A 43 -6.68 1.43 -4.29
C THR A 43 -6.21 2.52 -5.24
N GLY A 44 -4.90 2.63 -5.41
CA GLY A 44 -4.31 3.45 -6.46
C GLY A 44 -4.27 2.75 -7.81
N ILE A 45 -3.53 3.31 -8.75
CA ILE A 45 -3.32 2.75 -10.09
C ILE A 45 -1.97 2.03 -10.17
N GLY A 46 -1.93 0.96 -10.94
CA GLY A 46 -0.78 0.07 -11.11
C GLY A 46 -1.07 -1.33 -10.60
N CYS A 47 -0.02 -2.11 -10.28
CA CYS A 47 -0.19 -3.48 -9.80
C CYS A 47 -1.07 -3.57 -8.54
N CYS A 48 -1.14 -2.52 -7.73
CA CYS A 48 -2.03 -2.47 -6.57
C CYS A 48 -3.52 -2.67 -6.92
N GLY A 49 -3.96 -2.44 -8.16
CA GLY A 49 -5.34 -2.65 -8.61
C GLY A 49 -5.66 -4.08 -9.08
N LEU A 50 -4.67 -4.97 -9.20
CA LEU A 50 -4.87 -6.32 -9.76
C LEU A 50 -5.58 -7.31 -8.81
N HIS A 51 -6.06 -6.85 -7.67
CA HIS A 51 -6.80 -7.64 -6.69
C HIS A 51 -8.32 -7.61 -6.89
N MET A 52 -8.86 -6.64 -7.65
CA MET A 52 -10.29 -6.33 -7.69
C MET A 52 -11.19 -7.51 -8.06
N ASP A 53 -10.70 -8.42 -8.89
CA ASP A 53 -11.49 -9.55 -9.35
C ASP A 53 -11.53 -10.73 -8.38
N TYR A 54 -10.74 -10.71 -7.29
CA TYR A 54 -10.64 -11.88 -6.43
C TYR A 54 -10.76 -11.61 -4.92
N ILE A 55 -10.87 -10.36 -4.50
CA ILE A 55 -11.22 -10.03 -3.10
C ILE A 55 -12.73 -9.92 -2.92
N ALA A 56 -13.19 -10.14 -1.69
CA ALA A 56 -14.60 -10.11 -1.30
C ALA A 56 -14.83 -9.13 -0.13
N TYR A 57 -14.27 -7.93 -0.24
CA TYR A 57 -14.56 -6.77 0.62
C TYR A 57 -14.56 -5.51 -0.22
N ASP A 58 -15.17 -4.45 0.27
CA ASP A 58 -15.42 -3.24 -0.51
C ASP A 58 -14.13 -2.56 -0.95
N THR A 59 -14.09 -2.17 -2.22
CA THR A 59 -12.96 -1.45 -2.81
C THR A 59 -13.42 -0.34 -3.74
N ILE A 60 -12.67 0.75 -3.77
CA ILE A 60 -12.84 1.84 -4.72
C ILE A 60 -11.50 2.19 -5.36
N THR A 61 -11.49 2.41 -6.67
CA THR A 61 -10.29 2.84 -7.39
C THR A 61 -10.22 4.36 -7.43
N ALA A 62 -9.14 4.93 -6.91
CA ALA A 62 -8.82 6.34 -7.04
C ALA A 62 -8.02 6.61 -8.32
N PRO A 63 -8.06 7.83 -8.87
CA PRO A 63 -7.10 8.25 -9.89
C PRO A 63 -5.65 8.08 -9.39
N HIS A 64 -4.72 7.88 -10.32
CA HIS A 64 -3.31 7.61 -9.99
C HIS A 64 -2.73 8.68 -9.05
N GLY A 65 -2.17 8.25 -7.92
CA GLY A 65 -1.60 9.11 -6.90
C GLY A 65 -2.62 9.82 -5.98
N ARG A 66 -3.91 9.53 -6.11
CA ARG A 66 -4.97 10.25 -5.38
C ARG A 66 -5.65 9.41 -4.28
N ALA A 67 -5.17 8.19 -4.02
CA ALA A 67 -5.82 7.30 -3.07
C ALA A 67 -5.88 7.91 -1.65
N CYS A 68 -4.83 8.55 -1.17
CA CYS A 68 -4.83 9.23 0.13
C CYS A 68 -5.84 10.40 0.18
N ALA A 69 -5.96 11.17 -0.90
CA ALA A 69 -6.94 12.27 -0.97
C ALA A 69 -8.38 11.75 -1.00
N VAL A 70 -8.65 10.68 -1.78
CA VAL A 70 -9.97 10.05 -1.83
C VAL A 70 -10.33 9.44 -0.47
N ALA A 71 -9.41 8.68 0.14
CA ALA A 71 -9.63 8.10 1.48
C ALA A 71 -9.89 9.18 2.55
N THR A 72 -9.16 10.31 2.49
CA THR A 72 -9.40 11.48 3.37
C THR A 72 -10.82 11.99 3.22
N GLY A 73 -11.29 12.23 1.99
CA GLY A 73 -12.65 12.71 1.73
C GLY A 73 -13.71 11.74 2.22
N MET A 74 -13.54 10.46 1.92
CA MET A 74 -14.45 9.38 2.36
C MET A 74 -14.50 9.28 3.88
N LYS A 75 -13.34 9.27 4.57
CA LYS A 75 -13.27 9.17 6.03
C LYS A 75 -13.94 10.36 6.72
N ARG A 76 -13.76 11.56 6.20
CA ARG A 76 -14.43 12.77 6.72
C ARG A 76 -15.94 12.76 6.49
N SER A 77 -16.39 12.15 5.39
CA SER A 77 -17.83 12.04 5.09
C SER A 77 -18.53 10.92 5.85
N ASN A 78 -17.80 9.84 6.16
CA ASN A 78 -18.31 8.70 6.92
C ASN A 78 -17.24 8.20 7.92
N PRO A 79 -17.16 8.83 9.09
CA PRO A 79 -16.08 8.59 10.06
C PRO A 79 -16.11 7.19 10.70
N ASP A 80 -17.23 6.47 10.68
CA ASP A 80 -17.37 5.18 11.33
C ASP A 80 -16.83 4.01 10.49
N THR A 81 -16.56 4.25 9.20
CA THR A 81 -15.99 3.26 8.29
C THR A 81 -14.45 3.25 8.38
N LEU A 82 -13.86 2.06 8.35
CA LEU A 82 -12.42 1.87 8.22
C LEU A 82 -12.00 2.10 6.77
N TYR A 83 -11.35 3.23 6.49
CA TYR A 83 -10.79 3.52 5.17
C TYR A 83 -9.28 3.30 5.18
N PHE A 84 -8.80 2.45 4.30
CA PHE A 84 -7.37 2.27 4.12
C PHE A 84 -6.98 2.32 2.65
N THR A 85 -5.78 2.83 2.36
CA THR A 85 -5.26 2.84 0.99
C THR A 85 -4.35 1.64 0.75
N TYR A 86 -4.33 1.17 -0.49
CA TYR A 86 -3.40 0.14 -0.97
C TYR A 86 -2.70 0.66 -2.23
N GLN A 87 -1.42 0.99 -2.11
CA GLN A 87 -0.69 1.75 -3.13
C GLN A 87 0.70 1.16 -3.37
N GLY A 88 1.13 1.14 -4.63
CA GLY A 88 2.52 0.88 -5.00
C GLY A 88 3.41 2.12 -4.85
N ASP A 89 4.71 1.94 -5.04
CA ASP A 89 5.72 2.99 -4.89
C ASP A 89 5.58 4.11 -5.93
N GLY A 90 5.24 3.79 -7.15
CA GLY A 90 4.93 4.80 -8.16
C GLY A 90 3.70 5.63 -7.83
N ASP A 91 2.67 4.99 -7.30
CA ASP A 91 1.42 5.67 -6.93
C ASP A 91 1.60 6.55 -5.69
N PHE A 92 2.23 6.04 -4.64
CA PHE A 92 2.38 6.72 -3.35
C PHE A 92 3.55 7.71 -3.33
N ALA A 93 4.72 7.28 -3.80
CA ALA A 93 5.98 8.01 -3.64
C ALA A 93 6.41 8.82 -4.88
N SER A 94 5.64 8.78 -5.98
CA SER A 94 5.87 9.57 -7.18
C SER A 94 4.68 10.46 -7.49
N ILE A 95 3.70 9.97 -8.26
CA ILE A 95 2.54 10.79 -8.68
C ILE A 95 1.74 11.32 -7.48
N GLY A 96 1.60 10.53 -6.42
CA GLY A 96 0.86 10.89 -5.21
C GLY A 96 1.69 11.42 -4.06
N LEU A 97 2.94 11.81 -4.27
CA LEU A 97 3.82 12.23 -3.17
C LEU A 97 3.25 13.41 -2.38
N ALA A 98 2.74 14.43 -3.07
CA ALA A 98 2.17 15.61 -2.43
C ALA A 98 0.93 15.28 -1.61
N GLU A 99 0.03 14.46 -2.14
CA GLU A 99 -1.20 14.02 -1.47
C GLU A 99 -0.88 13.13 -0.26
N SER A 100 0.07 12.21 -0.42
CA SER A 100 0.50 11.28 0.63
C SER A 100 1.12 12.01 1.81
N VAL A 101 2.07 12.92 1.55
CA VAL A 101 2.72 13.74 2.57
C VAL A 101 1.70 14.69 3.21
N SER A 102 0.81 15.31 2.43
CA SER A 102 -0.21 16.22 2.94
C SER A 102 -1.23 15.51 3.83
N ALA A 103 -1.67 14.31 3.47
CA ALA A 103 -2.57 13.51 4.29
C ALA A 103 -1.90 13.12 5.62
N ALA A 104 -0.66 12.63 5.56
CA ALA A 104 0.12 12.29 6.73
C ALA A 104 0.37 13.50 7.65
N ASN A 105 0.73 14.66 7.08
CA ASN A 105 0.98 15.89 7.85
C ASN A 105 -0.27 16.43 8.56
N ARG A 106 -1.45 16.18 7.98
CA ARG A 106 -2.72 16.55 8.62
C ARG A 106 -3.20 15.55 9.67
N GLY A 107 -2.52 14.41 9.83
CA GLY A 107 -2.97 13.36 10.73
C GLY A 107 -4.32 12.78 10.33
N GLU A 108 -4.56 12.60 9.02
CA GLU A 108 -5.82 12.01 8.57
C GLU A 108 -5.99 10.60 9.15
N ASN A 109 -7.15 10.34 9.75
CA ASN A 109 -7.43 9.04 10.38
C ASN A 109 -7.73 7.97 9.32
N ILE A 110 -6.70 7.62 8.55
CA ILE A 110 -6.67 6.57 7.52
C ILE A 110 -5.44 5.69 7.71
N THR A 111 -5.55 4.42 7.33
CA THR A 111 -4.39 3.53 7.24
C THR A 111 -3.84 3.51 5.82
N VAL A 112 -2.54 3.63 5.67
CA VAL A 112 -1.87 3.52 4.35
C VAL A 112 -1.05 2.23 4.31
N ILE A 113 -1.37 1.35 3.38
CA ILE A 113 -0.59 0.14 3.08
C ILE A 113 0.19 0.39 1.80
N PHE A 114 1.47 0.67 1.97
CA PHE A 114 2.41 1.04 0.92
C PHE A 114 3.28 -0.15 0.53
N ILE A 115 3.15 -0.61 -0.72
CA ILE A 115 3.95 -1.69 -1.27
C ILE A 115 5.14 -1.11 -2.03
N ASN A 116 6.32 -1.29 -1.44
CA ASN A 116 7.56 -0.83 -2.02
C ASN A 116 8.33 -2.01 -2.65
N ASN A 117 8.13 -2.22 -3.93
CA ASN A 117 8.85 -3.25 -4.70
C ASN A 117 9.96 -2.65 -5.60
N GLY A 118 10.10 -1.33 -5.62
CA GLY A 118 11.17 -0.62 -6.34
C GLY A 118 11.01 -0.61 -7.85
N ILE A 119 9.78 -0.80 -8.39
CA ILE A 119 9.58 -0.89 -9.84
C ILE A 119 8.14 -0.59 -10.26
N TYR A 120 7.95 0.04 -11.42
CA TYR A 120 6.65 0.11 -12.10
C TYR A 120 6.39 -1.19 -12.85
N GLY A 121 5.86 -2.20 -12.16
CA GLY A 121 5.70 -3.54 -12.72
C GLY A 121 4.69 -3.63 -13.87
N MET A 122 3.50 -3.03 -13.71
CA MET A 122 2.39 -3.13 -14.67
C MET A 122 2.75 -2.57 -16.06
N THR A 123 3.55 -1.52 -16.12
CA THR A 123 3.88 -0.81 -17.37
C THR A 123 5.16 -1.33 -18.05
N GLY A 124 5.80 -2.35 -17.51
CA GLY A 124 6.95 -3.01 -18.14
C GLY A 124 8.27 -2.82 -17.39
N GLY A 125 8.22 -2.59 -16.09
CA GLY A 125 9.40 -2.66 -15.22
C GLY A 125 10.29 -1.42 -15.24
N GLN A 126 9.72 -0.24 -15.39
CA GLN A 126 10.46 1.03 -15.31
C GLN A 126 10.95 1.30 -13.88
N MET A 127 11.97 2.09 -13.78
CA MET A 127 12.52 2.56 -12.50
C MET A 127 11.48 3.39 -11.75
N ALA A 128 11.23 3.03 -10.48
CA ALA A 128 10.38 3.75 -9.54
C ALA A 128 11.20 4.77 -8.71
N PRO A 129 10.57 5.70 -8.01
CA PRO A 129 11.30 6.63 -7.14
C PRO A 129 12.11 5.92 -6.05
N THR A 130 11.68 4.74 -5.63
CA THR A 130 12.28 3.92 -4.57
C THR A 130 13.25 2.86 -5.05
N THR A 131 13.48 2.72 -6.37
CA THR A 131 14.44 1.76 -6.95
C THR A 131 15.83 1.98 -6.32
N LEU A 132 16.44 0.91 -5.82
CA LEU A 132 17.73 1.00 -5.14
C LEU A 132 18.89 1.31 -6.10
N VAL A 133 19.94 1.92 -5.58
CA VAL A 133 21.18 2.13 -6.35
C VAL A 133 21.72 0.79 -6.83
N GLY A 134 22.07 0.69 -8.11
CA GLY A 134 22.52 -0.52 -8.77
C GLY A 134 21.41 -1.50 -9.19
N MET A 135 20.16 -1.32 -8.72
CA MET A 135 19.03 -2.14 -9.14
C MET A 135 18.66 -1.86 -10.60
N LYS A 136 18.58 -2.91 -11.41
CA LYS A 136 18.24 -2.81 -12.83
C LYS A 136 16.74 -2.65 -13.03
N ALA A 137 16.38 -1.83 -14.01
CA ALA A 137 15.01 -1.62 -14.47
C ALA A 137 15.02 -1.40 -15.99
N SER A 138 13.86 -1.45 -16.65
CA SER A 138 13.80 -1.24 -18.11
C SER A 138 14.31 0.15 -18.53
N THR A 139 14.14 1.16 -17.69
CA THR A 139 14.66 2.52 -17.90
C THR A 139 16.05 2.76 -17.26
N ALA A 140 16.61 1.77 -16.59
CA ALA A 140 17.95 1.79 -16.01
C ALA A 140 18.62 0.42 -16.19
N PRO A 141 18.95 0.00 -17.42
CA PRO A 141 19.40 -1.36 -17.72
C PRO A 141 20.77 -1.70 -17.11
N LYS A 142 21.58 -0.67 -16.83
CA LYS A 142 22.87 -0.81 -16.12
C LYS A 142 22.73 -0.72 -14.59
N GLY A 143 21.51 -0.49 -14.11
CA GLY A 143 21.19 -0.20 -12.72
C GLY A 143 21.02 1.29 -12.47
N ARG A 144 20.34 1.65 -11.34
CA ARG A 144 20.20 3.05 -10.94
C ARG A 144 21.55 3.64 -10.60
N ILE A 145 21.90 4.73 -11.24
CA ILE A 145 23.15 5.50 -11.05
C ILE A 145 22.74 6.86 -10.46
N PRO A 146 23.17 7.22 -9.24
CA PRO A 146 22.73 8.45 -8.56
C PRO A 146 22.97 9.74 -9.36
N GLU A 147 24.07 9.82 -10.10
CA GLU A 147 24.45 10.98 -10.90
C GLU A 147 23.49 11.23 -12.08
N GLU A 148 22.85 10.17 -12.59
CA GLU A 148 21.91 10.24 -13.71
C GLU A 148 20.46 10.23 -13.26
N HIS A 149 20.15 9.46 -12.18
CA HIS A 149 18.80 9.11 -11.80
C HIS A 149 18.39 9.63 -10.40
N GLY A 150 19.30 10.29 -9.69
CA GLY A 150 19.11 10.66 -8.30
C GLY A 150 19.06 9.46 -7.34
N TYR A 151 19.01 9.73 -6.04
CA TYR A 151 18.94 8.72 -4.98
C TYR A 151 17.53 8.16 -4.80
N PRO A 152 17.38 6.91 -4.29
CA PRO A 152 16.08 6.35 -3.95
C PRO A 152 15.39 7.14 -2.83
N MET A 153 14.07 7.27 -2.95
CA MET A 153 13.26 7.90 -1.91
C MET A 153 13.02 6.92 -0.76
N HIS A 154 13.26 7.38 0.46
CA HIS A 154 13.03 6.64 1.70
C HIS A 154 11.77 7.15 2.39
N MET A 155 10.60 6.64 1.98
CA MET A 155 9.30 7.17 2.41
C MET A 155 9.06 7.10 3.91
N CYS A 156 9.48 6.02 4.59
CA CYS A 156 9.31 5.94 6.04
C CYS A 156 10.10 7.04 6.75
N GLU A 157 11.33 7.30 6.31
CA GLU A 157 12.21 8.33 6.88
C GLU A 157 11.69 9.75 6.61
N ILE A 158 11.04 9.97 5.46
CA ILE A 158 10.38 11.24 5.14
C ILE A 158 9.16 11.44 6.06
N LEU A 159 8.31 10.43 6.18
CA LEU A 159 7.10 10.51 6.99
C LEU A 159 7.37 10.54 8.49
N ASP A 160 8.49 9.95 8.95
CA ASP A 160 8.94 9.98 10.35
C ASP A 160 9.31 11.41 10.83
N LYS A 161 9.57 12.33 9.92
CA LYS A 161 9.83 13.74 10.24
C LYS A 161 8.56 14.56 10.44
N LEU A 162 7.40 14.01 10.14
CA LEU A 162 6.11 14.65 10.38
C LEU A 162 5.66 14.35 11.82
N THR A 163 4.96 15.30 12.42
CA THR A 163 4.51 15.17 13.83
C THR A 163 3.24 14.34 13.98
N ALA A 164 2.37 14.37 12.96
CA ALA A 164 1.02 13.83 13.05
C ALA A 164 0.87 12.31 12.87
N PRO A 165 1.73 11.58 12.11
CA PRO A 165 1.55 10.13 11.96
C PRO A 165 1.65 9.40 13.30
N ALA A 166 0.58 8.74 13.72
CA ALA A 166 0.52 8.02 15.01
C ALA A 166 1.23 6.66 14.97
N TYR A 167 1.35 6.05 13.79
CA TYR A 167 1.98 4.74 13.61
C TYR A 167 2.68 4.65 12.26
N LEU A 168 3.95 4.32 12.30
CA LEU A 168 4.78 4.10 11.10
C LEU A 168 5.61 2.84 11.29
N VAL A 169 5.54 1.92 10.34
CA VAL A 169 6.27 0.65 10.40
C VAL A 169 6.70 0.20 9.01
N ARG A 170 7.92 -0.35 8.93
CA ARG A 170 8.42 -1.06 7.75
C ARG A 170 8.48 -2.54 8.05
N THR A 171 7.88 -3.34 7.18
CA THR A 171 7.86 -4.80 7.27
C THR A 171 8.27 -5.44 5.95
N SER A 172 8.43 -6.75 5.93
CA SER A 172 8.66 -7.54 4.71
C SER A 172 7.93 -8.88 4.81
N CYS A 173 7.74 -9.56 3.67
CA CYS A 173 7.10 -10.88 3.61
C CYS A 173 8.07 -11.97 3.11
N ASN A 174 9.37 -11.79 3.30
CA ASN A 174 10.41 -12.67 2.77
C ASN A 174 10.67 -13.95 3.61
N THR A 175 10.08 -14.03 4.81
CA THR A 175 10.13 -15.22 5.67
C THR A 175 8.78 -15.44 6.34
N PRO A 176 8.45 -16.66 6.79
CA PRO A 176 7.20 -16.93 7.53
C PRO A 176 7.03 -16.04 8.76
N GLN A 177 8.11 -15.79 9.51
CA GLN A 177 8.08 -14.90 10.67
C GLN A 177 7.74 -13.46 10.29
N ASN A 178 8.28 -12.97 9.17
CA ASN A 178 8.01 -11.63 8.68
C ASN A 178 6.61 -11.50 8.10
N VAL A 179 6.05 -12.55 7.51
CA VAL A 179 4.63 -12.61 7.11
C VAL A 179 3.71 -12.41 8.33
N ILE A 180 3.99 -13.12 9.45
CA ILE A 180 3.24 -12.96 10.70
C ILE A 180 3.39 -11.53 11.25
N LYS A 181 4.61 -11.00 11.27
CA LYS A 181 4.87 -9.61 11.70
C LYS A 181 4.10 -8.59 10.84
N THR A 182 4.07 -8.80 9.53
CA THR A 182 3.33 -7.93 8.61
C THR A 182 1.83 -7.97 8.89
N LYS A 183 1.23 -9.15 9.09
CA LYS A 183 -0.19 -9.26 9.49
C LYS A 183 -0.47 -8.52 10.80
N ASN A 184 0.36 -8.71 11.81
CA ASN A 184 0.20 -8.04 13.09
C ASN A 184 0.36 -6.51 12.98
N ALA A 185 1.25 -6.04 12.11
CA ALA A 185 1.40 -4.62 11.82
C ALA A 185 0.16 -4.02 11.16
N ILE A 186 -0.45 -4.74 10.21
CA ILE A 186 -1.73 -4.34 9.57
C ILE A 186 -2.84 -4.25 10.62
N LYS A 187 -2.99 -5.28 11.46
CA LYS A 187 -3.99 -5.28 12.54
C LYS A 187 -3.79 -4.12 13.50
N LYS A 188 -2.55 -3.82 13.89
CA LYS A 188 -2.24 -2.68 14.75
C LYS A 188 -2.58 -1.35 14.09
N ALA A 189 -2.30 -1.20 12.78
CA ALA A 189 -2.66 0.02 12.05
C ALA A 189 -4.18 0.23 11.99
N PHE A 190 -4.94 -0.84 11.73
CA PHE A 190 -6.41 -0.79 11.75
C PHE A 190 -6.95 -0.48 13.15
N GLN A 191 -6.38 -1.07 14.20
CA GLN A 191 -6.77 -0.77 15.58
C GLN A 191 -6.50 0.69 15.93
N ASN A 192 -5.32 1.23 15.60
CA ASN A 192 -5.01 2.65 15.82
C ASN A 192 -6.02 3.57 15.13
N GLN A 193 -6.44 3.23 13.89
CA GLN A 193 -7.44 4.01 13.17
C GLN A 193 -8.83 3.95 13.83
N ILE A 194 -9.18 2.84 14.49
CA ILE A 194 -10.45 2.67 15.20
C ILE A 194 -10.44 3.47 16.50
N ASP A 195 -9.32 3.46 17.20
CA ASP A 195 -9.16 4.12 18.50
C ASP A 195 -9.06 5.66 18.38
N GLY A 196 -8.81 6.22 17.18
CA GLY A 196 -8.72 7.66 16.89
C GLY A 196 -7.31 8.16 16.91
#